data_ad157ad6ca68ab0f36e18d27e518a8df
#
_entry.id   ad157ad6ca68ab0f36e18d27e518a8df
#
_cell.length_a   1.000
_cell.length_b   1.000
_cell.length_c   1.000
_cell.angle_alpha   90.00
_cell.angle_beta   90.00
_cell.angle_gamma   90.00
#
_symmetry.space_group_name_H-M   'P 1'
#
loop_
_entity.id
_entity.type
_entity.pdbx_description
1 polymer ?
#
loop_
_entity_poly.entity_id
_entity_poly.type
_entity_poly.pdbx_seq_one_letter_code
_entity_poly.pdbx_strand_id
1 'polypeptide(L)'
;MCIRDRTYGVGPHTISIPRLRPALGAPMQETEYMVSDEELKKITAVLRLAVPYTGLILSTREPPELRDELFGLGISQASAASRTWPGGYKQGIEPNAFDVEQFEIEDTRNVEQIMQACINAGYIPSFCTACYRRGRTGEVFMALAKSGAIKKRCDVNAILTFYEYLIDYAPNMIDEGKKLIKTIIDEIDEPRAIKVVEEGIRRLEDGERDLYL
;
A
#
# COMPACT_ATOMS: atom_id res chain seq x y z
N MET A 1 -2.94 18.01 -15.52
CA MET A 1 -1.76 17.34 -16.11
C MET A 1 -0.55 18.22 -15.90
N CYS A 2 0.49 17.72 -15.23
CA CYS A 2 1.65 18.55 -14.91
C CYS A 2 2.53 18.80 -16.16
N ILE A 3 3.43 19.80 -16.08
CA ILE A 3 4.33 20.16 -17.20
C ILE A 3 5.14 18.96 -17.66
N ARG A 4 5.60 18.13 -16.72
CA ARG A 4 6.34 16.90 -17.00
C ARG A 4 5.52 15.90 -17.85
N ASP A 5 4.27 15.69 -17.52
CA ASP A 5 3.38 14.79 -18.28
C ASP A 5 3.19 15.26 -19.72
N ARG A 6 3.12 16.58 -19.92
CA ARG A 6 3.01 17.17 -21.26
C ARG A 6 4.31 17.02 -22.06
N THR A 7 5.47 17.20 -21.39
CA THR A 7 6.77 17.15 -22.06
C THR A 7 7.19 15.72 -22.40
N TYR A 8 6.97 14.77 -21.49
CA TYR A 8 7.46 13.39 -21.63
C TYR A 8 6.36 12.37 -21.89
N GLY A 9 5.10 12.79 -21.96
CA GLY A 9 3.96 11.90 -22.16
C GLY A 9 3.62 11.00 -20.96
N VAL A 10 4.37 11.10 -19.87
CA VAL A 10 4.22 10.26 -18.67
C VAL A 10 4.56 11.04 -17.41
N GLY A 11 3.80 10.84 -16.34
CA GLY A 11 4.05 11.38 -15.01
C GLY A 11 4.87 10.44 -14.13
N PRO A 12 4.99 10.76 -12.84
CA PRO A 12 5.69 9.90 -11.89
C PRO A 12 4.94 8.57 -11.71
N HIS A 13 5.71 7.48 -11.53
CA HIS A 13 5.17 6.17 -11.20
C HIS A 13 4.55 6.18 -9.80
N THR A 14 5.28 6.74 -8.84
CA THR A 14 4.86 6.88 -7.45
C THR A 14 5.28 8.24 -6.89
N ILE A 15 4.52 8.73 -5.92
CA ILE A 15 4.83 9.93 -5.14
C ILE A 15 4.78 9.54 -3.67
N SER A 16 5.87 9.79 -2.95
CA SER A 16 5.91 9.70 -1.49
C SER A 16 5.76 11.09 -0.90
N ILE A 17 4.98 11.22 0.16
CA ILE A 17 4.64 12.49 0.80
C ILE A 17 5.06 12.44 2.28
N PRO A 18 6.37 12.34 2.58
CA PRO A 18 6.82 12.31 3.96
C PRO A 18 6.82 13.71 4.56
N ARG A 19 6.27 13.87 5.76
CA ARG A 19 6.48 15.08 6.56
C ARG A 19 7.81 15.01 7.31
N LEU A 20 8.30 16.17 7.71
CA LEU A 20 9.44 16.27 8.61
C LEU A 20 9.06 15.66 9.97
N ARG A 21 9.93 14.82 10.51
CA ARG A 21 9.80 14.24 11.85
C ARG A 21 11.06 14.48 12.64
N PRO A 22 10.96 14.64 13.97
CA PRO A 22 12.11 14.75 14.81
C PRO A 22 13.09 13.58 14.61
N ALA A 23 14.37 13.89 14.73
CA ALA A 23 15.43 12.89 14.71
C ALA A 23 16.48 13.27 15.74
N LEU A 24 16.94 12.31 16.52
CA LEU A 24 17.95 12.55 17.56
C LEU A 24 19.23 13.11 16.92
N GLY A 25 19.72 14.23 17.45
CA GLY A 25 20.91 14.90 16.93
C GLY A 25 20.69 15.75 15.67
N ALA A 26 19.48 15.82 15.13
CA ALA A 26 19.18 16.74 14.06
C ALA A 26 19.07 18.18 14.58
N PRO A 27 19.68 19.17 13.89
CA PRO A 27 19.64 20.56 14.32
C PRO A 27 18.25 21.20 14.17
N MET A 28 17.41 20.66 13.28
CA MET A 28 16.06 21.14 13.00
C MET A 28 15.06 20.11 13.45
N GLN A 29 14.38 20.37 14.54
CA GLN A 29 13.31 19.51 15.08
C GLN A 29 11.92 20.09 14.84
N GLU A 30 11.80 21.41 14.83
CA GLU A 30 10.57 22.13 14.55
C GLU A 30 10.85 23.34 13.66
N THR A 31 9.88 23.71 12.83
CA THR A 31 9.93 24.91 11.96
C THR A 31 8.52 25.48 11.84
N GLU A 32 8.41 26.78 11.57
CA GLU A 32 7.14 27.44 11.29
C GLU A 32 6.43 26.94 10.03
N TYR A 33 7.14 26.16 9.20
CA TYR A 33 6.64 25.57 7.94
C TYR A 33 6.28 24.10 8.07
N MET A 34 6.01 23.61 9.29
CA MET A 34 5.52 22.24 9.47
C MET A 34 4.16 22.04 8.81
N VAL A 35 4.04 20.98 8.01
CA VAL A 35 2.77 20.63 7.38
C VAL A 35 1.84 19.99 8.41
N SER A 36 0.68 20.60 8.63
CA SER A 36 -0.37 20.09 9.51
C SER A 36 -1.08 18.86 8.94
N ASP A 37 -1.85 18.14 9.76
CA ASP A 37 -2.64 16.99 9.32
C ASP A 37 -3.65 17.38 8.25
N GLU A 38 -4.33 18.53 8.42
CA GLU A 38 -5.28 19.05 7.44
C GLU A 38 -4.63 19.43 6.11
N GLU A 39 -3.43 19.97 6.15
CA GLU A 39 -2.67 20.25 4.93
C GLU A 39 -2.21 18.98 4.24
N LEU A 40 -1.77 17.95 4.99
CA LEU A 40 -1.41 16.66 4.42
C LEU A 40 -2.61 15.98 3.74
N LYS A 41 -3.79 16.02 4.36
CA LYS A 41 -5.04 15.54 3.77
C LYS A 41 -5.35 16.27 2.46
N LYS A 42 -5.26 17.59 2.45
CA LYS A 42 -5.46 18.41 1.23
C LYS A 42 -4.45 18.08 0.14
N ILE A 43 -3.16 17.98 0.48
CA ILE A 43 -2.11 17.63 -0.46
C ILE A 43 -2.39 16.27 -1.08
N THR A 44 -2.77 15.27 -0.26
CA THR A 44 -3.10 13.93 -0.72
C THR A 44 -4.27 13.94 -1.71
N ALA A 45 -5.37 14.61 -1.37
CA ALA A 45 -6.54 14.73 -2.23
C ALA A 45 -6.22 15.45 -3.54
N VAL A 46 -5.49 16.56 -3.49
CA VAL A 46 -5.06 17.32 -4.68
C VAL A 46 -4.17 16.48 -5.59
N LEU A 47 -3.20 15.75 -5.02
CA LEU A 47 -2.34 14.87 -5.81
C LEU A 47 -3.12 13.73 -6.44
N ARG A 48 -4.08 13.13 -5.72
CA ARG A 48 -4.93 12.07 -6.28
C ARG A 48 -5.75 12.56 -7.46
N LEU A 49 -6.31 13.77 -7.39
CA LEU A 49 -7.05 14.37 -8.49
C LEU A 49 -6.15 14.80 -9.66
N ALA A 50 -4.97 15.31 -9.38
CA ALA A 50 -4.04 15.79 -10.40
C ALA A 50 -3.37 14.67 -11.20
N VAL A 51 -3.04 13.55 -10.54
CA VAL A 51 -2.34 12.40 -11.14
C VAL A 51 -3.01 11.07 -10.73
N PRO A 52 -4.21 10.79 -11.24
CA PRO A 52 -5.06 9.71 -10.73
C PRO A 52 -4.47 8.29 -10.91
N TYR A 53 -3.56 8.10 -11.85
CA TYR A 53 -2.90 6.83 -12.13
C TYR A 53 -1.60 6.60 -11.33
N THR A 54 -1.12 7.63 -10.62
CA THR A 54 0.13 7.55 -9.83
C THR A 54 -0.10 6.88 -8.49
N GLY A 55 0.80 6.00 -8.07
CA GLY A 55 0.80 5.46 -6.71
C GLY A 55 1.14 6.56 -5.69
N LEU A 56 0.33 6.73 -4.66
CA LEU A 56 0.65 7.61 -3.53
C LEU A 56 1.08 6.76 -2.34
N ILE A 57 2.30 6.99 -1.85
CA ILE A 57 2.96 6.19 -0.82
C ILE A 57 2.92 6.95 0.51
N LEU A 58 2.47 6.26 1.55
CA LEU A 58 2.46 6.74 2.92
C LEU A 58 3.41 5.92 3.79
N SER A 59 4.28 6.62 4.51
CA SER A 59 5.23 5.98 5.45
C SER A 59 4.61 5.81 6.83
N THR A 60 5.33 5.12 7.72
CA THR A 60 4.97 4.94 9.14
C THR A 60 5.27 6.18 10.01
N ARG A 61 5.67 7.30 9.40
CA ARG A 61 5.91 8.57 10.11
C ARG A 61 4.64 9.19 10.67
N GLU A 62 3.50 8.88 10.05
CA GLU A 62 2.20 9.44 10.44
C GLU A 62 1.51 8.55 11.46
N PRO A 63 0.71 9.13 12.40
CA PRO A 63 -0.02 8.36 13.38
C PRO A 63 -1.07 7.45 12.73
N PRO A 64 -1.43 6.32 13.39
CA PRO A 64 -2.36 5.34 12.87
C PRO A 64 -3.67 5.93 12.36
N GLU A 65 -4.30 6.80 13.13
CA GLU A 65 -5.61 7.39 12.82
C GLU A 65 -5.55 8.22 11.53
N LEU A 66 -4.52 9.06 11.40
CA LEU A 66 -4.32 9.87 10.20
C LEU A 66 -4.04 9.01 8.97
N ARG A 67 -3.27 7.92 9.14
CA ARG A 67 -2.98 7.00 8.05
C ARG A 67 -4.25 6.31 7.55
N ASP A 68 -5.11 5.89 8.46
CA ASP A 68 -6.37 5.23 8.13
C ASP A 68 -7.32 6.20 7.39
N GLU A 69 -7.38 7.47 7.78
CA GLU A 69 -8.13 8.50 7.05
C GLU A 69 -7.54 8.78 5.64
N LEU A 70 -6.22 8.79 5.51
CA LEU A 70 -5.54 9.08 4.25
C LEU A 70 -5.76 8.00 3.17
N PHE A 71 -6.03 6.74 3.54
CA PHE A 71 -6.49 5.72 2.59
C PHE A 71 -7.79 6.14 1.89
N GLY A 72 -8.75 6.69 2.64
CA GLY A 72 -10.01 7.22 2.09
C GLY A 72 -9.81 8.42 1.15
N LEU A 73 -8.69 9.13 1.26
CA LEU A 73 -8.34 10.29 0.42
C LEU A 73 -7.47 9.93 -0.79
N GLY A 74 -7.11 8.65 -0.95
CA GLY A 74 -6.46 8.19 -2.16
C GLY A 74 -5.02 7.72 -2.02
N ILE A 75 -4.52 7.51 -0.82
CA ILE A 75 -3.29 6.73 -0.63
C ILE A 75 -3.52 5.32 -1.16
N SER A 76 -2.56 4.80 -1.92
CA SER A 76 -2.65 3.48 -2.56
C SER A 76 -1.55 2.52 -2.14
N GLN A 77 -0.55 3.00 -1.43
CA GLN A 77 0.55 2.19 -0.92
C GLN A 77 0.95 2.68 0.46
N ALA A 78 1.25 1.77 1.37
CA ALA A 78 1.70 2.12 2.72
C ALA A 78 2.80 1.20 3.20
N SER A 79 3.73 1.77 3.96
CA SER A 79 4.71 0.98 4.71
C SER A 79 4.05 0.37 5.95
N ALA A 80 4.50 -0.81 6.35
CA ALA A 80 4.05 -1.49 7.56
C ALA A 80 5.25 -1.96 8.37
N ALA A 81 5.13 -1.98 9.69
CA ALA A 81 6.12 -2.53 10.62
C ALA A 81 7.55 -1.98 10.43
N SER A 82 7.69 -0.74 9.99
CA SER A 82 9.01 -0.13 9.74
C SER A 82 9.83 -0.03 11.02
N ARG A 83 11.16 -0.12 10.87
CA ARG A 83 12.15 0.14 11.94
C ARG A 83 13.24 1.04 11.36
N THR A 84 13.67 2.02 12.12
CA THR A 84 14.62 3.06 11.65
C THR A 84 15.99 2.99 12.32
N TRP A 85 16.19 2.04 13.23
CA TRP A 85 17.50 1.79 13.85
C TRP A 85 18.20 0.56 13.26
N PRO A 86 19.53 0.49 13.25
CA PRO A 86 20.30 -0.64 12.79
C PRO A 86 19.93 -1.94 13.53
N GLY A 87 19.59 -2.98 12.79
CA GLY A 87 19.20 -4.28 13.38
C GLY A 87 17.75 -4.36 13.89
N GLY A 88 16.95 -3.31 13.76
CA GLY A 88 15.57 -3.23 14.27
C GLY A 88 14.58 -4.28 13.74
N TYR A 89 14.92 -4.97 12.64
CA TYR A 89 14.12 -6.08 12.11
C TYR A 89 14.49 -7.46 12.68
N LYS A 90 15.53 -7.56 13.51
CA LYS A 90 15.86 -8.80 14.22
C LYS A 90 14.89 -9.02 15.38
N GLN A 91 14.25 -10.18 15.42
CA GLN A 91 13.37 -10.55 16.53
C GLN A 91 14.17 -10.65 17.84
N GLY A 92 13.61 -10.13 18.92
CA GLY A 92 14.19 -10.23 20.27
C GLY A 92 15.37 -9.29 20.54
N ILE A 93 15.68 -8.36 19.66
CA ILE A 93 16.65 -7.31 19.92
C ILE A 93 15.89 -6.04 20.30
N GLU A 94 16.00 -5.67 21.58
CA GLU A 94 15.60 -4.33 22.04
C GLU A 94 16.66 -3.31 21.59
N PRO A 95 16.23 -2.08 21.25
CA PRO A 95 17.18 -1.01 20.90
C PRO A 95 18.17 -0.79 22.05
N ASN A 96 19.46 -0.78 21.73
CA ASN A 96 20.46 -0.37 22.71
C ASN A 96 20.44 1.15 22.86
N ALA A 97 21.00 1.66 23.96
CA ALA A 97 21.13 3.11 24.21
C ALA A 97 21.90 3.87 23.10
N PHE A 98 22.61 3.17 22.23
CA PHE A 98 23.36 3.70 21.08
C PHE A 98 22.64 3.52 19.74
N ASP A 99 21.50 2.82 19.72
CA ASP A 99 20.70 2.62 18.50
C ASP A 99 19.83 3.86 18.29
N VAL A 100 20.35 4.77 17.49
CA VAL A 100 19.69 6.04 17.19
C VAL A 100 18.74 5.82 16.01
N GLU A 101 17.47 6.11 16.21
CA GLU A 101 16.49 6.15 15.13
C GLU A 101 16.83 7.26 14.13
N GLN A 102 16.77 6.98 12.84
CA GLN A 102 17.00 7.99 11.80
C GLN A 102 15.95 9.11 11.83
N PHE A 103 14.73 8.75 12.20
CA PHE A 103 13.61 9.66 12.45
C PHE A 103 12.52 8.90 13.24
N GLU A 104 11.68 9.66 13.90
CA GLU A 104 10.58 9.15 14.72
C GLU A 104 9.49 8.48 13.87
N ILE A 105 9.02 7.32 14.35
CA ILE A 105 7.91 6.55 13.76
C ILE A 105 6.74 6.62 14.72
N GLU A 106 5.57 7.09 14.25
CA GLU A 106 4.37 7.13 15.06
C GLU A 106 3.50 5.88 14.90
N ASP A 107 3.41 5.32 13.67
CA ASP A 107 2.70 4.06 13.47
C ASP A 107 3.63 2.86 13.68
N THR A 108 3.55 2.29 14.86
CA THR A 108 4.32 1.11 15.27
C THR A 108 3.57 -0.21 15.06
N ARG A 109 2.37 -0.17 14.48
CA ARG A 109 1.56 -1.35 14.20
C ARG A 109 2.34 -2.36 13.38
N ASN A 110 2.18 -3.63 13.70
CA ASN A 110 2.72 -4.73 12.89
C ASN A 110 1.88 -4.94 11.62
N VAL A 111 2.32 -5.84 10.74
CA VAL A 111 1.65 -6.09 9.45
C VAL A 111 0.21 -6.56 9.66
N GLU A 112 -0.03 -7.47 10.62
CA GLU A 112 -1.35 -8.02 10.92
C GLU A 112 -2.34 -6.92 11.38
N GLN A 113 -1.90 -6.02 12.27
CA GLN A 113 -2.71 -4.90 12.74
C GLN A 113 -3.08 -3.92 11.61
N ILE A 114 -2.15 -3.66 10.69
CA ILE A 114 -2.43 -2.79 9.52
C ILE A 114 -3.38 -3.50 8.55
N MET A 115 -3.22 -4.81 8.35
CA MET A 115 -4.15 -5.58 7.54
C MET A 115 -5.55 -5.57 8.13
N GLN A 116 -5.69 -5.75 9.45
CA GLN A 116 -6.98 -5.66 10.11
C GLN A 116 -7.62 -4.27 9.92
N ALA A 117 -6.84 -3.20 10.03
CA ALA A 117 -7.34 -1.85 9.77
C ALA A 117 -7.82 -1.69 8.31
N CYS A 118 -7.09 -2.22 7.34
CA CYS A 118 -7.52 -2.22 5.93
C CYS A 118 -8.81 -3.01 5.73
N ILE A 119 -8.94 -4.21 6.30
CA ILE A 119 -10.14 -5.05 6.21
C ILE A 119 -11.34 -4.31 6.81
N ASN A 120 -11.19 -3.71 7.98
CA ASN A 120 -12.25 -2.96 8.66
C ASN A 120 -12.71 -1.73 7.85
N ALA A 121 -11.79 -1.13 7.11
CA ALA A 121 -12.07 0.00 6.22
C ALA A 121 -12.59 -0.42 4.82
N GLY A 122 -12.73 -1.73 4.55
CA GLY A 122 -13.22 -2.24 3.28
C GLY A 122 -12.16 -2.30 2.16
N TYR A 123 -10.87 -2.24 2.49
CA TYR A 123 -9.78 -2.30 1.53
C TYR A 123 -9.08 -3.66 1.53
N ILE A 124 -8.79 -4.19 0.35
CA ILE A 124 -7.95 -5.39 0.19
C ILE A 124 -6.46 -4.99 0.17
N PRO A 125 -5.65 -5.42 1.15
CA PRO A 125 -4.20 -5.30 1.09
C PRO A 125 -3.65 -6.22 -0.02
N SER A 126 -2.83 -5.69 -0.91
CA SER A 126 -2.22 -6.46 -2.00
C SER A 126 -0.72 -6.64 -1.79
N PHE A 127 -0.25 -7.87 -1.87
CA PHE A 127 1.17 -8.24 -1.84
C PHE A 127 1.71 -8.57 -3.25
N CYS A 128 1.02 -8.13 -4.29
CA CYS A 128 1.30 -8.50 -5.67
C CYS A 128 2.63 -7.94 -6.19
N THR A 129 3.47 -8.80 -6.75
CA THR A 129 4.72 -8.46 -7.46
C THR A 129 4.68 -8.83 -8.95
N ALA A 130 3.52 -9.19 -9.48
CA ALA A 130 3.34 -9.74 -10.83
C ALA A 130 3.92 -8.83 -11.94
N CYS A 131 3.78 -7.52 -11.82
CA CYS A 131 4.29 -6.60 -12.84
C CYS A 131 5.81 -6.69 -13.00
N TYR A 132 6.57 -6.78 -11.92
CA TYR A 132 8.02 -6.99 -11.99
C TYR A 132 8.37 -8.33 -12.62
N ARG A 133 7.68 -9.39 -12.24
CA ARG A 133 7.93 -10.77 -12.70
C ARG A 133 7.54 -10.99 -14.16
N ARG A 134 6.59 -10.21 -14.67
CA ARG A 134 6.11 -10.23 -16.07
C ARG A 134 6.78 -9.19 -16.95
N GLY A 135 7.81 -8.49 -16.49
CA GLY A 135 8.49 -7.44 -17.24
C GLY A 135 7.62 -6.20 -17.53
N ARG A 136 6.51 -6.04 -16.80
CA ARG A 136 5.64 -4.86 -16.89
C ARG A 136 6.19 -3.74 -16.00
N THR A 137 7.28 -3.12 -16.43
CA THR A 137 7.97 -2.05 -15.69
C THR A 137 8.19 -0.84 -16.61
N GLY A 138 8.59 0.29 -16.04
CA GLY A 138 8.89 1.50 -16.79
C GLY A 138 7.73 1.95 -17.71
N GLU A 139 8.02 2.21 -18.97
CA GLU A 139 7.05 2.70 -19.95
C GLU A 139 5.90 1.71 -20.19
N VAL A 140 6.17 0.40 -20.19
CA VAL A 140 5.16 -0.64 -20.35
C VAL A 140 4.12 -0.57 -19.24
N PHE A 141 4.57 -0.47 -17.99
CA PHE A 141 3.67 -0.31 -16.84
C PHE A 141 2.89 1.00 -16.93
N MET A 142 3.58 2.11 -17.21
CA MET A 142 2.94 3.43 -17.25
C MET A 142 1.88 3.55 -18.35
N ALA A 143 2.08 2.92 -19.51
CA ALA A 143 1.06 2.86 -20.56
C ALA A 143 -0.21 2.12 -20.09
N LEU A 144 -0.05 1.00 -19.38
CA LEU A 144 -1.15 0.23 -18.80
C LEU A 144 -1.85 0.99 -17.66
N ALA A 145 -1.09 1.69 -16.82
CA ALA A 145 -1.64 2.47 -15.70
C ALA A 145 -2.43 3.68 -16.19
N LYS A 146 -1.90 4.45 -17.14
CA LYS A 146 -2.58 5.63 -17.73
C LYS A 146 -3.88 5.27 -18.43
N SER A 147 -3.91 4.16 -19.15
CA SER A 147 -5.12 3.68 -19.84
C SER A 147 -6.13 3.02 -18.92
N GLY A 148 -5.76 2.74 -17.65
CA GLY A 148 -6.58 1.95 -16.71
C GLY A 148 -6.59 0.44 -17.01
N ALA A 149 -5.94 -0.02 -18.07
CA ALA A 149 -5.94 -1.43 -18.48
C ALA A 149 -5.27 -2.35 -17.44
N ILE A 150 -4.41 -1.82 -16.57
CA ILE A 150 -3.79 -2.58 -15.51
C ILE A 150 -4.78 -2.99 -14.41
N LYS A 151 -5.84 -2.18 -14.18
CA LYS A 151 -6.79 -2.38 -13.07
C LYS A 151 -7.36 -3.80 -13.07
N LYS A 152 -7.80 -4.31 -14.20
CA LYS A 152 -8.38 -5.66 -14.32
C LYS A 152 -7.47 -6.78 -13.80
N ARG A 153 -6.15 -6.62 -13.96
CA ARG A 153 -5.15 -7.55 -13.41
C ARG A 153 -4.86 -7.28 -11.95
N CYS A 154 -4.82 -5.99 -11.58
CA CYS A 154 -4.56 -5.59 -10.20
C CYS A 154 -5.66 -6.09 -9.26
N ASP A 155 -6.93 -5.97 -9.64
CA ASP A 155 -8.06 -6.42 -8.82
C ASP A 155 -7.98 -7.95 -8.57
N VAL A 156 -7.76 -8.74 -9.63
CA VAL A 156 -7.59 -10.20 -9.50
C VAL A 156 -6.38 -10.56 -8.64
N ASN A 157 -5.22 -9.97 -8.95
CA ASN A 157 -3.98 -10.27 -8.23
C ASN A 157 -4.03 -9.81 -6.77
N ALA A 158 -4.71 -8.72 -6.47
CA ALA A 158 -4.91 -8.26 -5.10
C ALA A 158 -5.68 -9.29 -4.28
N ILE A 159 -6.79 -9.79 -4.81
CA ILE A 159 -7.61 -10.82 -4.15
C ILE A 159 -6.79 -12.10 -3.94
N LEU A 160 -6.10 -12.59 -4.97
CA LEU A 160 -5.35 -13.84 -4.88
C LEU A 160 -4.19 -13.75 -3.88
N THR A 161 -3.38 -12.68 -3.94
CA THR A 161 -2.25 -12.51 -3.02
C THR A 161 -2.70 -12.24 -1.59
N PHE A 162 -3.82 -11.55 -1.40
CA PHE A 162 -4.42 -11.35 -0.10
C PHE A 162 -4.93 -12.67 0.50
N TYR A 163 -5.66 -13.44 -0.29
CA TYR A 163 -6.20 -14.73 0.17
C TYR A 163 -5.08 -15.74 0.51
N GLU A 164 -4.03 -15.79 -0.32
CA GLU A 164 -2.83 -16.59 -0.03
C GLU A 164 -2.20 -16.17 1.31
N TYR A 165 -2.05 -14.86 1.55
CA TYR A 165 -1.53 -14.36 2.80
C TYR A 165 -2.41 -14.76 4.00
N LEU A 166 -3.73 -14.70 3.87
CA LEU A 166 -4.63 -15.12 4.95
C LEU A 166 -4.46 -16.61 5.29
N ILE A 167 -4.32 -17.48 4.28
CA ILE A 167 -4.10 -18.91 4.51
C ILE A 167 -2.79 -19.15 5.24
N ASP A 168 -1.72 -18.51 4.80
CA ASP A 168 -0.36 -18.89 5.21
C ASP A 168 0.11 -18.14 6.47
N TYR A 169 -0.34 -16.91 6.68
CA TYR A 169 0.21 -16.02 7.72
C TYR A 169 -0.82 -15.43 8.67
N ALA A 170 -2.10 -15.39 8.33
CA ALA A 170 -3.14 -14.77 9.15
C ALA A 170 -4.45 -15.59 9.16
N PRO A 171 -4.41 -16.88 9.53
CA PRO A 171 -5.59 -17.76 9.50
C PRO A 171 -6.72 -17.31 10.44
N ASN A 172 -6.39 -16.55 11.48
CA ASN A 172 -7.37 -15.93 12.38
C ASN A 172 -8.24 -14.86 11.73
N MET A 173 -7.81 -14.28 10.61
CA MET A 173 -8.53 -13.24 9.86
C MET A 173 -9.24 -13.78 8.61
N ILE A 174 -9.20 -15.10 8.35
CA ILE A 174 -9.66 -15.69 7.10
C ILE A 174 -11.16 -15.48 6.85
N ASP A 175 -11.98 -15.55 7.89
CA ASP A 175 -13.44 -15.38 7.77
C ASP A 175 -13.83 -13.94 7.42
N GLU A 176 -13.16 -12.96 8.02
CA GLU A 176 -13.38 -11.55 7.72
C GLU A 176 -12.84 -11.22 6.32
N GLY A 177 -11.67 -11.75 5.98
CA GLY A 177 -11.09 -11.60 4.66
C GLY A 177 -11.94 -12.21 3.56
N LYS A 178 -12.54 -13.39 3.76
CA LYS A 178 -13.49 -14.01 2.82
C LYS A 178 -14.73 -13.13 2.60
N LYS A 179 -15.26 -12.52 3.65
CA LYS A 179 -16.40 -11.61 3.54
C LYS A 179 -16.03 -10.38 2.70
N LEU A 180 -14.88 -9.78 2.97
CA LEU A 180 -14.39 -8.64 2.19
C LEU A 180 -14.15 -9.01 0.72
N ILE A 181 -13.48 -10.14 0.45
CA ILE A 181 -13.26 -10.64 -0.90
C ILE A 181 -14.59 -10.80 -1.65
N LYS A 182 -15.62 -11.36 -1.00
CA LYS A 182 -16.94 -11.50 -1.62
C LYS A 182 -17.53 -10.14 -2.00
N THR A 183 -17.48 -9.16 -1.10
CA THR A 183 -17.96 -7.80 -1.40
C THR A 183 -17.25 -7.20 -2.60
N ILE A 184 -15.91 -7.37 -2.69
CA ILE A 184 -15.14 -6.84 -3.82
C ILE A 184 -15.43 -7.60 -5.12
N ILE A 185 -15.64 -8.93 -5.08
CA ILE A 185 -16.05 -9.71 -6.25
C ILE A 185 -17.38 -9.21 -6.80
N ASP A 186 -18.34 -8.87 -5.93
CA ASP A 186 -19.64 -8.34 -6.31
C ASP A 186 -19.55 -6.97 -7.04
N GLU A 187 -18.44 -6.25 -6.86
CA GLU A 187 -18.13 -4.98 -7.54
C GLU A 187 -17.39 -5.15 -8.89
N ILE A 188 -16.99 -6.38 -9.23
CA ILE A 188 -16.28 -6.67 -10.48
C ILE A 188 -17.27 -6.82 -11.64
N ASP A 189 -17.28 -5.88 -12.56
CA ASP A 189 -18.17 -5.92 -13.74
C ASP A 189 -17.81 -7.00 -14.78
N GLU A 190 -16.59 -7.57 -14.74
CA GLU A 190 -16.10 -8.49 -15.77
C GLU A 190 -16.27 -9.97 -15.38
N PRO A 191 -17.21 -10.71 -16.00
CA PRO A 191 -17.46 -12.11 -15.65
C PRO A 191 -16.25 -13.05 -15.81
N ARG A 192 -15.32 -12.70 -16.72
CA ARG A 192 -14.07 -13.47 -16.89
C ARG A 192 -13.12 -13.28 -15.70
N ALA A 193 -13.03 -12.07 -15.16
CA ALA A 193 -12.20 -11.79 -13.98
C ALA A 193 -12.74 -12.53 -12.76
N ILE A 194 -14.06 -12.55 -12.56
CA ILE A 194 -14.72 -13.30 -11.49
C ILE A 194 -14.35 -14.79 -11.56
N LYS A 195 -14.50 -15.42 -12.73
CA LYS A 195 -14.13 -16.83 -12.92
C LYS A 195 -12.67 -17.12 -12.61
N VAL A 196 -11.77 -16.21 -12.99
CA VAL A 196 -10.33 -16.36 -12.69
C VAL A 196 -10.06 -16.26 -11.18
N VAL A 197 -10.76 -15.36 -10.49
CA VAL A 197 -10.65 -15.23 -9.01
C VAL A 197 -11.18 -16.50 -8.34
N GLU A 198 -12.37 -16.97 -8.69
CA GLU A 198 -12.98 -18.16 -8.11
C GLU A 198 -12.11 -19.41 -8.31
N GLU A 199 -11.60 -19.61 -9.54
CA GLU A 199 -10.67 -20.69 -9.84
C GLU A 199 -9.36 -20.55 -9.07
N GLY A 200 -8.80 -19.34 -8.98
CA GLY A 200 -7.59 -19.07 -8.24
C GLY A 200 -7.76 -19.34 -6.73
N ILE A 201 -8.87 -18.93 -6.14
CA ILE A 201 -9.18 -19.20 -4.73
C ILE A 201 -9.23 -20.72 -4.49
N ARG A 202 -9.91 -21.49 -5.35
CA ARG A 202 -9.97 -22.94 -5.24
C ARG A 202 -8.56 -23.58 -5.31
N ARG A 203 -7.72 -23.13 -6.23
CA ARG A 203 -6.33 -23.64 -6.36
C ARG A 203 -5.49 -23.32 -5.13
N LEU A 204 -5.69 -22.13 -4.52
CA LEU A 204 -5.03 -21.78 -3.26
C LEU A 204 -5.49 -22.67 -2.11
N GLU A 205 -6.79 -23.01 -2.03
CA GLU A 205 -7.35 -23.95 -1.06
C GLU A 205 -6.82 -25.38 -1.26
N ASP A 206 -6.58 -25.78 -2.52
CA ASP A 206 -5.95 -27.06 -2.89
C ASP A 206 -4.41 -27.09 -2.63
N GLY A 207 -3.84 -26.00 -2.12
CA GLY A 207 -2.45 -25.89 -1.72
C GLY A 207 -1.51 -25.29 -2.76
N GLU A 208 -2.00 -24.85 -3.93
CA GLU A 208 -1.17 -24.05 -4.84
C GLU A 208 -0.84 -22.70 -4.24
N ARG A 209 0.27 -22.11 -4.68
CA ARG A 209 0.73 -20.79 -4.22
C ARG A 209 1.27 -19.99 -5.38
N ASP A 210 1.42 -18.68 -5.12
CA ASP A 210 2.05 -17.74 -6.06
C ASP A 210 1.26 -17.60 -7.37
N LEU A 211 -0.07 -17.51 -7.24
CA LEU A 211 -0.98 -17.33 -8.38
C LEU A 211 -1.11 -15.85 -8.75
N TYR A 212 -0.85 -15.52 -10.03
CA TYR A 212 -0.99 -14.16 -10.55
C TYR A 212 -1.16 -14.11 -12.09
N LEU A 213 -1.68 -12.98 -12.60
CA LEU A 213 -1.88 -12.69 -14.03
C LEU A 213 -0.77 -11.86 -14.64
#